data_fc1d6ab3e641162cc325536ad3fc0a23
#
_entry.id   fc1d6ab3e641162cc325536ad3fc0a23
#
_cell.length_a   1.000
_cell.length_b   1.000
_cell.length_c   1.000
_cell.angle_alpha   90.00
_cell.angle_beta   90.00
_cell.angle_gamma   90.00
#
_symmetry.space_group_name_H-M   'P 1'
#
loop_
_entity.id
_entity.type
_entity.pdbx_description
1 polymer ?
#
loop_
_entity_poly.entity_id
_entity_poly.type
_entity_poly.pdbx_seq_one_letter_code
_entity_poly.pdbx_strand_id
1 'polypeptide(L)'
;MTTPISPTQPASIAYDDAPLTRFHIRIAVAGTGGQFSDGFILGIIGIVIAAAGDTLGLTPLWTGALGAATLTGLFAGAIAVGPVADRIGRRWIFGWDMLFFAVLSLLQFFVQTPGQLLTLRLLLGLVLGADYVVSKSLVTEHSPRKFRGRLMSLLAVAWAAGYVFAYLIGFLLTGHGDNAWRYMLAISALPALLVFGFRLGVPESPLWLARHRRDAEAADVVRRHLGPGVLPPTAPPLSQHRGFTALFGPAYRRRTGVGALFYVCQVIPFFALGTFSSQVMEALGVTSKMGAGALYNVFLLIGAVVGLLLIDRISRRRFLVGTFFIGAALLTVLILFADAGASAIVVIGLFAAFAFLMSAAVNLEFVYPPELFPTDLRASGVGIATAASRLGSAASTFLLPVVEAGHGIDTALVGCVVILLVGGLVCWVWAPETSTESLLDTDLAPTSG
;
A
#
# COMPACT_ATOMS: atom_id res chain seq x y z
N MET A 1 -9.19 -46.38 49.20
CA MET A 1 -9.51 -44.95 48.96
C MET A 1 -8.75 -44.51 47.73
N THR A 2 -9.41 -44.53 46.59
CA THR A 2 -8.87 -44.05 45.32
C THR A 2 -9.18 -42.55 45.21
N THR A 3 -8.13 -41.72 45.25
CA THR A 3 -8.23 -40.28 44.99
C THR A 3 -8.79 -40.06 43.58
N PRO A 4 -9.82 -39.21 43.38
CA PRO A 4 -10.33 -38.90 42.07
C PRO A 4 -9.26 -38.10 41.31
N ILE A 5 -8.90 -38.58 40.11
CA ILE A 5 -8.07 -37.88 39.17
C ILE A 5 -8.82 -36.60 38.79
N SER A 6 -8.27 -35.46 39.22
CA SER A 6 -8.78 -34.12 38.79
C SER A 6 -8.75 -34.06 37.26
N PRO A 7 -9.84 -33.60 36.61
CA PRO A 7 -9.81 -33.46 35.13
C PRO A 7 -8.72 -32.50 34.79
N THR A 8 -7.74 -32.98 33.98
CA THR A 8 -6.68 -32.18 33.40
C THR A 8 -7.34 -30.99 32.68
N GLN A 9 -7.13 -29.79 33.21
CA GLN A 9 -7.53 -28.57 32.48
C GLN A 9 -6.88 -28.61 31.08
N PRO A 10 -7.66 -28.41 30.01
CA PRO A 10 -7.12 -28.39 28.69
C PRO A 10 -6.00 -27.34 28.65
N ALA A 11 -4.85 -27.73 28.07
CA ALA A 11 -3.67 -26.85 27.96
C ALA A 11 -4.11 -25.51 27.34
N SER A 12 -3.97 -24.44 28.11
CA SER A 12 -4.32 -23.09 27.67
C SER A 12 -3.33 -22.60 26.63
N ILE A 13 -3.83 -22.18 25.46
CA ILE A 13 -3.03 -21.69 24.35
C ILE A 13 -2.97 -20.15 24.42
N ALA A 14 -1.79 -19.55 24.26
CA ALA A 14 -1.67 -18.11 24.20
C ALA A 14 -2.39 -17.55 22.96
N TYR A 15 -2.94 -16.33 23.05
CA TYR A 15 -3.66 -15.67 21.95
C TYR A 15 -2.90 -15.68 20.63
N ASP A 16 -1.60 -15.30 20.67
CA ASP A 16 -0.73 -15.23 19.51
C ASP A 16 -0.40 -16.60 18.88
N ASP A 17 -0.52 -17.67 19.63
CA ASP A 17 -0.24 -19.04 19.20
C ASP A 17 -1.50 -19.83 18.83
N ALA A 18 -2.66 -19.16 18.83
CA ALA A 18 -3.94 -19.77 18.46
C ALA A 18 -3.87 -20.39 17.05
N PRO A 19 -4.54 -21.53 16.82
CA PRO A 19 -4.61 -22.13 15.48
C PRO A 19 -5.38 -21.22 14.52
N LEU A 20 -5.04 -21.31 13.23
CA LEU A 20 -5.76 -20.56 12.19
C LEU A 20 -7.21 -21.08 12.10
N THR A 21 -8.17 -20.20 12.34
CA THR A 21 -9.61 -20.52 12.33
C THR A 21 -10.34 -19.78 11.21
N ARG A 22 -11.60 -20.15 10.96
CA ARG A 22 -12.49 -19.42 10.03
C ARG A 22 -12.65 -17.94 10.40
N PHE A 23 -12.56 -17.62 11.68
CA PHE A 23 -12.60 -16.25 12.17
C PHE A 23 -11.42 -15.42 11.64
N HIS A 24 -10.20 -15.94 11.77
CA HIS A 24 -9.00 -15.28 11.26
C HIS A 24 -9.06 -15.10 9.73
N ILE A 25 -9.56 -16.12 9.01
CA ILE A 25 -9.74 -16.04 7.56
C ILE A 25 -10.76 -14.95 7.20
N ARG A 26 -11.88 -14.86 7.92
CA ARG A 26 -12.91 -13.82 7.72
C ARG A 26 -12.30 -12.41 7.89
N ILE A 27 -11.53 -12.19 8.95
CA ILE A 27 -10.86 -10.91 9.21
C ILE A 27 -9.85 -10.59 8.09
N ALA A 28 -9.06 -11.59 7.70
CA ALA A 28 -8.10 -11.44 6.60
C ALA A 28 -8.81 -11.10 5.28
N VAL A 29 -9.91 -11.77 4.94
CA VAL A 29 -10.72 -11.48 3.75
C VAL A 29 -11.31 -10.07 3.81
N ALA A 30 -11.83 -9.64 4.96
CA ALA A 30 -12.39 -8.31 5.15
C ALA A 30 -11.31 -7.20 4.98
N GLY A 31 -10.11 -7.42 5.52
CA GLY A 31 -8.97 -6.51 5.33
C GLY A 31 -8.43 -6.54 3.89
N THR A 32 -8.29 -7.74 3.32
CA THR A 32 -7.84 -7.94 1.93
C THR A 32 -8.79 -7.28 0.93
N GLY A 33 -10.11 -7.40 1.16
CA GLY A 33 -11.12 -6.72 0.35
C GLY A 33 -10.99 -5.20 0.39
N GLY A 34 -10.71 -4.61 1.57
CA GLY A 34 -10.41 -3.18 1.68
C GLY A 34 -9.20 -2.78 0.85
N GLN A 35 -8.09 -3.50 0.98
CA GLN A 35 -6.90 -3.23 0.19
C GLN A 35 -7.12 -3.38 -1.33
N PHE A 36 -7.98 -4.33 -1.73
CA PHE A 36 -8.41 -4.43 -3.13
C PHE A 36 -9.18 -3.17 -3.58
N SER A 37 -10.12 -2.68 -2.78
CA SER A 37 -10.88 -1.45 -3.06
C SER A 37 -9.97 -0.22 -3.11
N ASP A 38 -8.97 -0.17 -2.22
CA ASP A 38 -7.96 0.89 -2.18
C ASP A 38 -7.13 0.91 -3.47
N GLY A 39 -6.62 -0.26 -3.88
CA GLY A 39 -5.90 -0.42 -5.15
C GLY A 39 -6.77 -0.04 -6.34
N PHE A 40 -8.04 -0.46 -6.33
CA PHE A 40 -8.99 -0.15 -7.40
C PHE A 40 -9.17 1.37 -7.59
N ILE A 41 -9.39 2.11 -6.51
CA ILE A 41 -9.57 3.57 -6.54
C ILE A 41 -8.32 4.30 -7.03
N LEU A 42 -7.13 3.82 -6.67
CA LEU A 42 -5.88 4.38 -7.14
C LEU A 42 -5.57 4.00 -8.60
N GLY A 43 -5.93 2.80 -9.02
CA GLY A 43 -5.67 2.30 -10.38
C GLY A 43 -6.57 2.90 -11.45
N ILE A 44 -7.82 3.24 -11.09
CA ILE A 44 -8.80 3.71 -12.08
C ILE A 44 -8.50 5.14 -12.59
N ILE A 45 -7.84 5.99 -11.78
CA ILE A 45 -7.76 7.43 -12.07
C ILE A 45 -6.97 7.74 -13.33
N GLY A 46 -5.92 7.01 -13.62
CA GLY A 46 -5.09 7.26 -14.80
C GLY A 46 -5.88 7.11 -16.10
N ILE A 47 -6.65 6.02 -16.23
CA ILE A 47 -7.48 5.78 -17.43
C ILE A 47 -8.69 6.71 -17.47
N VAL A 48 -9.23 7.10 -16.31
CA VAL A 48 -10.32 8.10 -16.22
C VAL A 48 -9.84 9.46 -16.72
N ILE A 49 -8.67 9.92 -16.30
CA ILE A 49 -8.10 11.19 -16.76
C ILE A 49 -7.88 11.17 -18.27
N ALA A 50 -7.38 10.06 -18.81
CA ALA A 50 -7.19 9.90 -20.25
C ALA A 50 -8.52 9.92 -21.03
N ALA A 51 -9.61 9.40 -20.45
CA ALA A 51 -10.94 9.37 -21.08
C ALA A 51 -11.74 10.67 -20.88
N ALA A 52 -11.51 11.39 -19.79
CA ALA A 52 -12.25 12.61 -19.42
C ALA A 52 -11.56 13.89 -19.90
N GLY A 53 -10.34 13.80 -20.45
CA GLY A 53 -9.49 14.94 -20.78
C GLY A 53 -10.22 16.03 -21.58
N ASP A 54 -10.84 15.64 -22.70
CA ASP A 54 -11.56 16.55 -23.58
C ASP A 54 -12.88 17.05 -22.96
N THR A 55 -13.62 16.17 -22.28
CA THR A 55 -14.95 16.51 -21.72
C THR A 55 -14.85 17.44 -20.52
N LEU A 56 -13.81 17.35 -19.72
CA LEU A 56 -13.55 18.21 -18.57
C LEU A 56 -12.60 19.37 -18.88
N GLY A 57 -12.03 19.44 -20.08
CA GLY A 57 -11.05 20.47 -20.46
C GLY A 57 -9.79 20.44 -19.55
N LEU A 58 -9.23 19.25 -19.33
CA LEU A 58 -8.12 19.08 -18.40
C LEU A 58 -6.83 19.66 -18.97
N THR A 59 -6.28 20.65 -18.26
CA THR A 59 -4.91 21.12 -18.47
C THR A 59 -3.90 20.17 -17.79
N PRO A 60 -2.62 20.21 -18.14
CA PRO A 60 -1.58 19.40 -17.45
C PRO A 60 -1.59 19.58 -15.92
N LEU A 61 -1.89 20.82 -15.45
CA LEU A 61 -2.02 21.12 -14.04
C LEU A 61 -3.21 20.37 -13.39
N TRP A 62 -4.36 20.35 -14.04
CA TRP A 62 -5.54 19.61 -13.58
C TRP A 62 -5.30 18.09 -13.61
N THR A 63 -4.66 17.60 -14.66
CA THR A 63 -4.26 16.19 -14.80
C THR A 63 -3.38 15.75 -13.61
N GLY A 64 -2.33 16.52 -13.32
CA GLY A 64 -1.47 16.26 -12.17
C GLY A 64 -2.20 16.36 -10.83
N ALA A 65 -3.03 17.41 -10.65
CA ALA A 65 -3.79 17.61 -9.42
C ALA A 65 -4.78 16.47 -9.15
N LEU A 66 -5.53 16.03 -10.16
CA LEU A 66 -6.47 14.91 -10.05
C LEU A 66 -5.76 13.58 -9.79
N GLY A 67 -4.64 13.32 -10.43
CA GLY A 67 -3.81 12.15 -10.18
C GLY A 67 -3.27 12.10 -8.74
N ALA A 68 -2.81 13.24 -8.23
CA ALA A 68 -2.26 13.36 -6.88
C ALA A 68 -3.32 13.45 -5.76
N ALA A 69 -4.55 13.84 -6.07
CA ALA A 69 -5.58 14.17 -5.09
C ALA A 69 -5.82 13.07 -4.07
N THR A 70 -6.05 11.84 -4.54
CA THR A 70 -6.32 10.71 -3.64
C THR A 70 -5.10 10.37 -2.76
N LEU A 71 -3.89 10.46 -3.28
CA LEU A 71 -2.66 10.22 -2.52
C LEU A 71 -2.43 11.30 -1.46
N THR A 72 -2.74 12.55 -1.78
CA THR A 72 -2.71 13.68 -0.82
C THR A 72 -3.75 13.49 0.28
N GLY A 73 -4.97 13.12 -0.08
CA GLY A 73 -6.02 12.77 0.88
C GLY A 73 -5.62 11.60 1.78
N LEU A 74 -5.00 10.55 1.23
CA LEU A 74 -4.52 9.39 1.95
C LEU A 74 -3.48 9.78 3.02
N PHE A 75 -2.53 10.62 2.67
CA PHE A 75 -1.55 11.15 3.63
C PHE A 75 -2.25 11.86 4.79
N ALA A 76 -3.17 12.78 4.49
CA ALA A 76 -3.91 13.52 5.50
C ALA A 76 -4.78 12.60 6.38
N GLY A 77 -5.48 11.64 5.76
CA GLY A 77 -6.34 10.67 6.45
C GLY A 77 -5.57 9.75 7.38
N ALA A 78 -4.43 9.23 6.94
CA ALA A 78 -3.59 8.35 7.74
C ALA A 78 -3.08 9.07 9.02
N ILE A 79 -2.68 10.34 8.91
CA ILE A 79 -2.23 11.15 10.05
C ILE A 79 -3.40 11.49 10.99
N ALA A 80 -4.53 11.92 10.42
CA ALA A 80 -5.66 12.37 11.22
C ALA A 80 -6.37 11.22 11.95
N VAL A 81 -6.54 10.09 11.28
CA VAL A 81 -7.37 8.98 11.78
C VAL A 81 -6.60 8.03 12.70
N GLY A 82 -5.29 7.92 12.59
CA GLY A 82 -4.50 7.07 13.49
C GLY A 82 -4.79 7.33 14.98
N PRO A 83 -4.59 8.54 15.48
CA PRO A 83 -4.89 8.89 16.88
C PRO A 83 -6.37 8.76 17.26
N VAL A 84 -7.28 8.99 16.31
CA VAL A 84 -8.72 8.82 16.52
C VAL A 84 -9.06 7.35 16.69
N ALA A 85 -8.57 6.47 15.80
CA ALA A 85 -8.76 5.03 15.87
C ALA A 85 -8.21 4.42 17.17
N ASP A 86 -7.08 4.93 17.66
CA ASP A 86 -6.51 4.49 18.92
C ASP A 86 -7.41 4.85 20.13
N ARG A 87 -8.15 5.97 20.06
CA ARG A 87 -9.02 6.43 21.16
C ARG A 87 -10.42 5.78 21.16
N ILE A 88 -11.07 5.77 20.00
CA ILE A 88 -12.48 5.33 19.88
C ILE A 88 -12.64 3.85 19.53
N GLY A 89 -11.56 3.18 19.16
CA GLY A 89 -11.55 1.82 18.66
C GLY A 89 -11.52 1.74 17.12
N ARG A 90 -11.10 0.60 16.62
CA ARG A 90 -10.88 0.38 15.19
C ARG A 90 -12.12 -0.15 14.48
N ARG A 91 -13.00 -0.84 15.20
CA ARG A 91 -14.20 -1.50 14.67
C ARG A 91 -15.12 -0.53 13.92
N TRP A 92 -15.37 0.65 14.48
CA TRP A 92 -16.30 1.61 13.89
C TRP A 92 -15.76 2.17 12.58
N ILE A 93 -14.51 2.57 12.54
CA ILE A 93 -13.87 3.09 11.33
C ILE A 93 -13.86 2.00 10.27
N PHE A 94 -13.34 0.80 10.60
CA PHE A 94 -13.28 -0.36 9.72
C PHE A 94 -14.63 -0.80 9.15
N GLY A 95 -15.71 -0.61 9.92
CA GLY A 95 -17.05 -0.97 9.48
C GLY A 95 -17.67 0.03 8.50
N TRP A 96 -17.42 1.33 8.68
CA TRP A 96 -18.15 2.38 7.95
C TRP A 96 -17.35 3.01 6.80
N ASP A 97 -16.04 2.92 6.82
CA ASP A 97 -15.20 3.53 5.79
C ASP A 97 -15.57 3.05 4.37
N MET A 98 -15.83 1.75 4.18
CA MET A 98 -16.22 1.21 2.88
C MET A 98 -17.57 1.74 2.38
N LEU A 99 -18.49 2.08 3.27
CA LEU A 99 -19.73 2.75 2.88
C LEU A 99 -19.47 4.18 2.40
N PHE A 100 -18.61 4.92 3.10
CA PHE A 100 -18.17 6.24 2.66
C PHE A 100 -17.45 6.18 1.31
N PHE A 101 -16.61 5.15 1.11
CA PHE A 101 -16.00 4.87 -0.19
C PHE A 101 -17.05 4.73 -1.29
N ALA A 102 -18.03 3.89 -1.07
CA ALA A 102 -19.08 3.62 -2.06
C ALA A 102 -19.87 4.90 -2.39
N VAL A 103 -20.27 5.65 -1.37
CA VAL A 103 -21.01 6.91 -1.54
C VAL A 103 -20.18 7.93 -2.31
N LEU A 104 -18.92 8.16 -1.92
CA LEU A 104 -18.04 9.11 -2.60
C LEU A 104 -17.75 8.67 -4.05
N SER A 105 -17.61 7.36 -4.29
CA SER A 105 -17.44 6.82 -5.65
C SER A 105 -18.67 7.05 -6.52
N LEU A 106 -19.87 6.83 -6.00
CA LEU A 106 -21.11 7.09 -6.71
C LEU A 106 -21.33 8.59 -6.97
N LEU A 107 -20.97 9.46 -6.02
CA LEU A 107 -21.07 10.90 -6.21
C LEU A 107 -20.20 11.42 -7.36
N GLN A 108 -19.08 10.75 -7.66
CA GLN A 108 -18.23 11.12 -8.80
C GLN A 108 -18.94 10.96 -10.16
N PHE A 109 -19.99 10.15 -10.25
CA PHE A 109 -20.80 10.03 -11.46
C PHE A 109 -21.46 11.36 -11.87
N PHE A 110 -21.82 12.21 -10.92
CA PHE A 110 -22.54 13.47 -11.13
C PHE A 110 -21.62 14.68 -11.30
N VAL A 111 -20.31 14.47 -11.32
CA VAL A 111 -19.30 15.53 -11.46
C VAL A 111 -19.42 16.22 -12.83
N GLN A 112 -19.34 17.54 -12.84
CA GLN A 112 -19.38 18.36 -14.06
C GLN A 112 -18.11 19.21 -14.24
N THR A 113 -17.32 19.42 -13.18
CA THR A 113 -16.13 20.27 -13.22
C THR A 113 -14.92 19.54 -12.62
N PRO A 114 -13.68 19.86 -13.08
CA PRO A 114 -12.46 19.30 -12.49
C PRO A 114 -12.34 19.54 -10.98
N GLY A 115 -12.80 20.72 -10.50
CA GLY A 115 -12.77 21.06 -9.07
C GLY A 115 -13.65 20.17 -8.20
N GLN A 116 -14.85 19.81 -8.69
CA GLN A 116 -15.74 18.85 -8.01
C GLN A 116 -15.06 17.47 -7.92
N LEU A 117 -14.47 17.02 -9.02
CA LEU A 117 -13.76 15.74 -9.04
C LEU A 117 -12.56 15.75 -8.07
N LEU A 118 -11.78 16.83 -8.08
CA LEU A 118 -10.65 17.01 -7.16
C LEU A 118 -11.09 16.88 -5.71
N THR A 119 -12.16 17.58 -5.32
CA THR A 119 -12.69 17.54 -3.96
C THR A 119 -13.12 16.13 -3.56
N LEU A 120 -13.89 15.44 -4.41
CA LEU A 120 -14.31 14.07 -4.13
C LEU A 120 -13.13 13.09 -4.06
N ARG A 121 -12.11 13.27 -4.90
CA ARG A 121 -10.88 12.46 -4.86
C ARG A 121 -10.05 12.71 -3.61
N LEU A 122 -9.97 13.95 -3.12
CA LEU A 122 -9.34 14.28 -1.84
C LEU A 122 -10.09 13.62 -0.66
N LEU A 123 -11.42 13.73 -0.63
CA LEU A 123 -12.25 13.09 0.40
C LEU A 123 -12.14 11.57 0.37
N LEU A 124 -12.18 10.96 -0.83
CA LEU A 124 -11.91 9.54 -1.01
C LEU A 124 -10.54 9.15 -0.44
N GLY A 125 -9.51 9.93 -0.75
CA GLY A 125 -8.18 9.73 -0.22
C GLY A 125 -8.13 9.77 1.30
N LEU A 126 -8.86 10.70 1.93
CA LEU A 126 -8.93 10.81 3.38
C LEU A 126 -9.52 9.54 4.02
N VAL A 127 -10.60 9.01 3.44
CA VAL A 127 -11.22 7.75 3.89
C VAL A 127 -10.28 6.57 3.64
N LEU A 128 -9.60 6.55 2.50
CA LEU A 128 -8.57 5.56 2.14
C LEU A 128 -7.43 5.53 3.17
N GLY A 129 -6.96 6.71 3.59
CA GLY A 129 -5.94 6.81 4.63
C GLY A 129 -6.39 6.24 5.97
N ALA A 130 -7.67 6.41 6.32
CA ALA A 130 -8.28 5.80 7.49
C ALA A 130 -8.28 4.28 7.40
N ASP A 131 -8.76 3.71 6.29
CA ASP A 131 -8.77 2.26 6.06
C ASP A 131 -7.36 1.68 6.10
N TYR A 132 -6.39 2.35 5.48
CA TYR A 132 -5.01 1.88 5.41
C TYR A 132 -4.39 1.63 6.79
N VAL A 133 -4.68 2.51 7.75
CA VAL A 133 -4.21 2.39 9.14
C VAL A 133 -4.99 1.32 9.89
N VAL A 134 -6.32 1.34 9.77
CA VAL A 134 -7.20 0.51 10.59
C VAL A 134 -7.22 -0.93 10.12
N SER A 135 -7.31 -1.18 8.80
CA SER A 135 -7.29 -2.53 8.23
C SER A 135 -6.01 -3.28 8.55
N LYS A 136 -4.84 -2.65 8.37
CA LYS A 136 -3.55 -3.28 8.70
C LYS A 136 -3.44 -3.61 10.16
N SER A 137 -3.84 -2.68 11.04
CA SER A 137 -3.81 -2.90 12.49
C SER A 137 -4.72 -4.04 12.89
N LEU A 138 -5.98 -4.04 12.42
CA LEU A 138 -6.98 -5.05 12.76
C LEU A 138 -6.55 -6.44 12.30
N VAL A 139 -6.10 -6.58 11.05
CA VAL A 139 -5.60 -7.87 10.52
C VAL A 139 -4.37 -8.33 11.30
N THR A 140 -3.42 -7.44 11.60
CA THR A 140 -2.21 -7.79 12.37
C THR A 140 -2.56 -8.28 13.76
N GLU A 141 -3.46 -7.59 14.47
CA GLU A 141 -3.81 -7.87 15.86
C GLU A 141 -4.70 -9.13 16.03
N HIS A 142 -5.46 -9.50 15.01
CA HIS A 142 -6.23 -10.74 15.02
C HIS A 142 -5.44 -11.93 14.44
N SER A 143 -4.30 -11.72 13.81
CA SER A 143 -3.57 -12.79 13.12
C SER A 143 -2.66 -13.57 14.06
N PRO A 144 -2.76 -14.92 14.11
CA PRO A 144 -1.81 -15.74 14.83
C PRO A 144 -0.37 -15.51 14.33
N ARG A 145 0.59 -15.50 15.25
CA ARG A 145 2.00 -15.19 14.98
C ARG A 145 2.57 -15.98 13.79
N LYS A 146 2.26 -17.27 13.72
CA LYS A 146 2.74 -18.17 12.66
C LYS A 146 2.28 -17.78 11.25
N PHE A 147 1.09 -17.18 11.10
CA PHE A 147 0.46 -16.88 9.81
C PHE A 147 0.43 -15.38 9.49
N ARG A 148 0.81 -14.52 10.44
CA ARG A 148 0.72 -13.06 10.34
C ARG A 148 1.42 -12.51 9.09
N GLY A 149 2.65 -12.96 8.81
CA GLY A 149 3.40 -12.53 7.63
C GLY A 149 2.67 -12.84 6.32
N ARG A 150 2.14 -14.06 6.18
CA ARG A 150 1.40 -14.47 4.97
C ARG A 150 0.10 -13.66 4.79
N LEU A 151 -0.63 -13.42 5.89
CA LEU A 151 -1.87 -12.65 5.84
C LEU A 151 -1.60 -11.18 5.49
N MET A 152 -0.52 -10.59 5.99
CA MET A 152 -0.11 -9.24 5.63
C MET A 152 0.37 -9.13 4.17
N SER A 153 1.10 -10.12 3.67
CA SER A 153 1.50 -10.17 2.27
C SER A 153 0.30 -10.32 1.32
N LEU A 154 -0.76 -11.02 1.75
CA LEU A 154 -2.01 -11.13 0.99
C LEU A 154 -2.68 -9.77 0.80
N LEU A 155 -2.59 -8.88 1.78
CA LEU A 155 -3.07 -7.50 1.66
C LEU A 155 -2.37 -6.75 0.51
N ALA A 156 -1.04 -6.90 0.40
CA ALA A 156 -0.26 -6.27 -0.67
C ALA A 156 -0.63 -6.78 -2.07
N VAL A 157 -0.78 -8.10 -2.22
CA VAL A 157 -1.21 -8.72 -3.49
C VAL A 157 -2.62 -8.28 -3.86
N ALA A 158 -3.53 -8.20 -2.89
CA ALA A 158 -4.90 -7.74 -3.15
C ALA A 158 -4.94 -6.27 -3.58
N TRP A 159 -4.10 -5.41 -2.98
CA TRP A 159 -3.96 -4.02 -3.41
C TRP A 159 -3.50 -3.94 -4.88
N ALA A 160 -2.46 -4.69 -5.24
CA ALA A 160 -1.98 -4.74 -6.62
C ALA A 160 -3.04 -5.30 -7.58
N ALA A 161 -3.77 -6.35 -7.18
CA ALA A 161 -4.89 -6.88 -7.95
C ALA A 161 -5.97 -5.83 -8.18
N GLY A 162 -6.40 -5.12 -7.13
CA GLY A 162 -7.39 -4.05 -7.26
C GLY A 162 -6.96 -2.97 -8.25
N TYR A 163 -5.70 -2.53 -8.15
CA TYR A 163 -5.11 -1.54 -9.05
C TYR A 163 -5.18 -1.98 -10.53
N VAL A 164 -4.78 -3.21 -10.80
CA VAL A 164 -4.77 -3.78 -12.14
C VAL A 164 -6.19 -4.02 -12.67
N PHE A 165 -7.08 -4.58 -11.85
CA PHE A 165 -8.48 -4.81 -12.25
C PHE A 165 -9.20 -3.50 -12.57
N ALA A 166 -8.93 -2.43 -11.82
CA ALA A 166 -9.47 -1.11 -12.10
C ALA A 166 -9.06 -0.62 -13.49
N TYR A 167 -7.78 -0.72 -13.82
CA TYR A 167 -7.29 -0.32 -15.13
C TYR A 167 -7.93 -1.16 -16.25
N LEU A 168 -8.00 -2.49 -16.09
CA LEU A 168 -8.59 -3.38 -17.08
C LEU A 168 -10.08 -3.11 -17.30
N ILE A 169 -10.83 -2.87 -16.22
CA ILE A 169 -12.27 -2.48 -16.33
C ILE A 169 -12.39 -1.13 -17.02
N GLY A 170 -11.56 -0.14 -16.66
CA GLY A 170 -11.51 1.13 -17.33
C GLY A 170 -11.20 0.99 -18.83
N PHE A 171 -10.23 0.14 -19.18
CA PHE A 171 -9.89 -0.18 -20.57
C PHE A 171 -11.09 -0.77 -21.34
N LEU A 172 -11.81 -1.71 -20.74
CA LEU A 172 -13.01 -2.33 -21.36
C LEU A 172 -14.15 -1.33 -21.56
N LEU A 173 -14.27 -0.34 -20.67
CA LEU A 173 -15.30 0.71 -20.78
C LEU A 173 -14.92 1.84 -21.75
N THR A 174 -13.67 1.90 -22.18
CA THR A 174 -13.21 2.88 -23.15
C THR A 174 -13.95 2.69 -24.49
N GLY A 175 -14.41 3.77 -25.10
CA GLY A 175 -15.15 3.70 -26.37
C GLY A 175 -16.68 3.57 -26.23
N HIS A 176 -17.21 3.50 -25.00
CA HIS A 176 -18.65 3.45 -24.74
C HIS A 176 -19.29 4.86 -24.58
N GLY A 177 -18.81 5.83 -25.34
CA GLY A 177 -19.30 7.20 -25.37
C GLY A 177 -18.60 8.14 -24.40
N ASP A 178 -18.92 9.45 -24.53
CA ASP A 178 -18.23 10.56 -23.83
C ASP A 178 -18.38 10.51 -22.30
N ASN A 179 -19.37 9.79 -21.80
CA ASN A 179 -19.61 9.62 -20.36
C ASN A 179 -19.01 8.35 -19.77
N ALA A 180 -18.25 7.57 -20.53
CA ALA A 180 -17.64 6.31 -20.06
C ALA A 180 -16.81 6.50 -18.77
N TRP A 181 -16.08 7.61 -18.66
CA TRP A 181 -15.28 7.93 -17.49
C TRP A 181 -16.11 8.05 -16.19
N ARG A 182 -17.39 8.47 -16.27
CA ARG A 182 -18.29 8.55 -15.12
C ARG A 182 -18.64 7.15 -14.60
N TYR A 183 -18.89 6.21 -15.50
CA TYR A 183 -19.13 4.80 -15.15
C TYR A 183 -17.88 4.16 -14.56
N MET A 184 -16.70 4.47 -15.10
CA MET A 184 -15.41 3.98 -14.55
C MET A 184 -15.23 4.42 -13.09
N LEU A 185 -15.59 5.65 -12.73
CA LEU A 185 -15.53 6.13 -11.35
C LEU A 185 -16.58 5.49 -10.46
N ALA A 186 -17.84 5.42 -10.94
CA ALA A 186 -18.95 4.89 -10.16
C ALA A 186 -18.81 3.39 -9.85
N ILE A 187 -18.23 2.60 -10.78
CA ILE A 187 -18.05 1.16 -10.59
C ILE A 187 -17.12 0.83 -9.40
N SER A 188 -16.29 1.80 -8.97
CA SER A 188 -15.47 1.65 -7.74
C SER A 188 -16.32 1.46 -6.48
N ALA A 189 -17.60 1.83 -6.52
CA ALA A 189 -18.55 1.58 -5.44
C ALA A 189 -18.84 0.08 -5.24
N LEU A 190 -18.77 -0.72 -6.30
CA LEU A 190 -19.14 -2.14 -6.24
C LEU A 190 -18.24 -2.94 -5.31
N PRO A 191 -16.90 -2.96 -5.48
CA PRO A 191 -16.04 -3.67 -4.54
C PRO A 191 -16.17 -3.12 -3.11
N ALA A 192 -16.32 -1.79 -2.94
CA ALA A 192 -16.47 -1.20 -1.62
C ALA A 192 -17.76 -1.66 -0.90
N LEU A 193 -18.90 -1.74 -1.60
CA LEU A 193 -20.17 -2.26 -1.05
C LEU A 193 -20.07 -3.75 -0.68
N LEU A 194 -19.42 -4.54 -1.52
CA LEU A 194 -19.20 -5.96 -1.21
C LEU A 194 -18.36 -6.13 0.06
N VAL A 195 -17.28 -5.37 0.17
CA VAL A 195 -16.40 -5.39 1.34
C VAL A 195 -17.10 -4.87 2.58
N PHE A 196 -17.90 -3.81 2.45
CA PHE A 196 -18.74 -3.32 3.54
C PHE A 196 -19.59 -4.45 4.15
N GLY A 197 -20.24 -5.26 3.31
CA GLY A 197 -21.01 -6.42 3.77
C GLY A 197 -20.17 -7.44 4.56
N PHE A 198 -18.94 -7.73 4.10
CA PHE A 198 -18.02 -8.65 4.81
C PHE A 198 -17.48 -8.09 6.13
N ARG A 199 -17.40 -6.77 6.27
CA ARG A 199 -16.92 -6.09 7.50
C ARG A 199 -17.99 -5.97 8.57
N LEU A 200 -19.28 -6.13 8.24
CA LEU A 200 -20.37 -6.09 9.20
C LEU A 200 -20.20 -7.20 10.27
N GLY A 201 -20.22 -6.79 11.54
CA GLY A 201 -20.08 -7.72 12.66
C GLY A 201 -18.65 -8.20 12.94
N VAL A 202 -17.62 -7.58 12.37
CA VAL A 202 -16.24 -7.77 12.82
C VAL A 202 -16.11 -7.18 14.24
N PRO A 203 -15.60 -7.96 15.23
CA PRO A 203 -15.43 -7.46 16.59
C PRO A 203 -14.24 -6.51 16.71
N GLU A 204 -14.21 -5.78 17.84
CA GLU A 204 -13.04 -4.99 18.20
C GLU A 204 -11.84 -5.89 18.52
N SER A 205 -10.63 -5.37 18.31
CA SER A 205 -9.39 -6.09 18.59
C SER A 205 -9.29 -6.45 20.08
N PRO A 206 -9.11 -7.74 20.44
CA PRO A 206 -8.87 -8.14 21.82
C PRO A 206 -7.64 -7.46 22.44
N LEU A 207 -6.62 -7.20 21.63
CA LEU A 207 -5.41 -6.51 22.07
C LEU A 207 -5.68 -5.03 22.39
N TRP A 208 -6.50 -4.37 21.58
CA TRP A 208 -6.95 -2.99 21.85
C TRP A 208 -7.81 -2.93 23.11
N LEU A 209 -8.75 -3.86 23.27
CA LEU A 209 -9.60 -3.97 24.45
C LEU A 209 -8.78 -4.13 25.73
N ALA A 210 -7.80 -5.04 25.73
CA ALA A 210 -6.91 -5.27 26.87
C ALA A 210 -6.08 -4.01 27.20
N ARG A 211 -5.56 -3.31 26.20
CA ARG A 211 -4.84 -2.03 26.42
C ARG A 211 -5.70 -0.94 27.05
N HIS A 212 -7.01 -0.96 26.80
CA HIS A 212 -7.99 -0.02 27.37
C HIS A 212 -8.64 -0.54 28.65
N ARG A 213 -8.06 -1.57 29.30
CA ARG A 213 -8.55 -2.19 30.54
C ARG A 213 -9.98 -2.75 30.43
N ARG A 214 -10.36 -3.14 29.21
CA ARG A 214 -11.64 -3.80 28.91
C ARG A 214 -11.45 -5.33 28.82
N ASP A 215 -10.81 -5.90 29.83
CA ASP A 215 -10.35 -7.30 29.84
C ASP A 215 -11.49 -8.29 29.73
N ALA A 216 -12.64 -8.00 30.35
CA ALA A 216 -13.82 -8.84 30.27
C ALA A 216 -14.35 -8.95 28.82
N GLU A 217 -14.35 -7.86 28.08
CA GLU A 217 -14.77 -7.84 26.68
C GLU A 217 -13.73 -8.52 25.77
N ALA A 218 -12.44 -8.33 26.04
CA ALA A 218 -11.38 -9.03 25.35
C ALA A 218 -11.52 -10.56 25.50
N ALA A 219 -11.75 -11.02 26.72
CA ALA A 219 -12.01 -12.44 27.04
C ALA A 219 -13.26 -12.97 26.35
N ASP A 220 -14.33 -12.19 26.29
CA ASP A 220 -15.57 -12.58 25.62
C ASP A 220 -15.39 -12.73 24.11
N VAL A 221 -14.69 -11.79 23.45
CA VAL A 221 -14.36 -11.88 22.01
C VAL A 221 -13.51 -13.13 21.73
N VAL A 222 -12.46 -13.37 22.51
CA VAL A 222 -11.60 -14.55 22.37
C VAL A 222 -12.40 -15.84 22.54
N ARG A 223 -13.21 -15.94 23.62
CA ARG A 223 -14.01 -17.12 23.90
C ARG A 223 -15.02 -17.43 22.81
N ARG A 224 -15.70 -16.39 22.27
CA ARG A 224 -16.72 -16.56 21.21
C ARG A 224 -16.14 -17.00 19.89
N HIS A 225 -14.95 -16.50 19.52
CA HIS A 225 -14.38 -16.69 18.20
C HIS A 225 -13.26 -17.73 18.13
N LEU A 226 -12.50 -17.91 19.21
CA LEU A 226 -11.35 -18.81 19.25
C LEU A 226 -11.57 -20.03 20.19
N GLY A 227 -12.60 -19.95 21.04
CA GLY A 227 -12.94 -21.02 21.95
C GLY A 227 -12.36 -20.84 23.36
N PRO A 228 -12.80 -21.68 24.33
CA PRO A 228 -12.47 -21.51 25.75
C PRO A 228 -11.02 -21.90 26.10
N GLY A 229 -10.30 -22.57 25.19
CA GLY A 229 -8.92 -23.00 25.42
C GLY A 229 -7.88 -21.93 25.06
N VAL A 230 -8.29 -20.79 24.48
CA VAL A 230 -7.37 -19.69 24.14
C VAL A 230 -7.44 -18.62 25.22
N LEU A 231 -6.28 -18.25 25.75
CA LEU A 231 -6.17 -17.17 26.74
C LEU A 231 -6.32 -15.81 26.05
N PRO A 232 -7.05 -14.84 26.63
CA PRO A 232 -7.07 -13.48 26.13
C PRO A 232 -5.68 -12.84 26.19
N PRO A 233 -5.35 -11.90 25.28
CA PRO A 233 -4.08 -11.22 25.31
C PRO A 233 -3.97 -10.37 26.58
N THR A 234 -2.82 -10.44 27.23
CA THR A 234 -2.47 -9.50 28.30
C THR A 234 -1.90 -8.23 27.69
N ALA A 235 -2.32 -7.06 28.18
CA ALA A 235 -1.71 -5.81 27.76
C ALA A 235 -0.20 -5.87 28.06
N PRO A 236 0.67 -5.61 27.08
CA PRO A 236 2.08 -5.49 27.37
C PRO A 236 2.27 -4.38 28.39
N PRO A 237 3.16 -4.53 29.40
CA PRO A 237 3.48 -3.45 30.31
C PRO A 237 3.84 -2.22 29.48
N LEU A 238 3.36 -1.04 29.91
CA LEU A 238 3.76 0.25 29.31
C LEU A 238 5.28 0.33 29.44
N SER A 239 6.00 -0.17 28.46
CA SER A 239 7.44 0.03 28.37
C SER A 239 7.68 1.54 28.36
N GLN A 240 8.77 1.98 29.00
CA GLN A 240 9.20 3.38 28.88
C GLN A 240 9.37 3.65 27.38
N HIS A 241 8.36 4.23 26.75
CA HIS A 241 8.39 4.51 25.32
C HIS A 241 9.56 5.46 25.07
N ARG A 242 10.56 4.97 24.35
CA ARG A 242 11.53 5.87 23.72
C ARG A 242 10.71 6.83 22.87
N GLY A 243 10.73 8.14 23.20
CA GLY A 243 9.90 9.12 22.52
C GLY A 243 10.15 9.11 21.00
N PHE A 244 9.17 9.54 20.20
CA PHE A 244 9.25 9.72 18.75
C PHE A 244 10.56 10.40 18.28
N THR A 245 11.08 11.34 19.09
CA THR A 245 12.35 12.03 18.85
C THR A 245 13.57 11.11 18.81
N ALA A 246 13.52 9.92 19.44
CA ALA A 246 14.61 8.95 19.41
C ALA A 246 14.93 8.47 17.99
N LEU A 247 13.94 8.45 17.09
CA LEU A 247 14.12 8.07 15.67
C LEU A 247 15.07 9.00 14.92
N PHE A 248 15.20 10.25 15.35
CA PHE A 248 16.10 11.25 14.77
C PHE A 248 17.44 11.34 15.52
N GLY A 249 17.57 10.61 16.62
CA GLY A 249 18.80 10.53 17.39
C GLY A 249 19.91 9.72 16.69
N PRO A 250 21.18 9.85 17.15
CA PRO A 250 22.35 9.20 16.52
C PRO A 250 22.20 7.70 16.30
N ALA A 251 21.50 7.00 17.20
CA ALA A 251 21.31 5.54 17.15
C ALA A 251 20.40 5.09 16.00
N TYR A 252 19.38 5.88 15.63
CA TYR A 252 18.36 5.45 14.66
C TYR A 252 18.25 6.33 13.43
N ARG A 253 18.85 7.55 13.43
CA ARG A 253 18.74 8.50 12.31
C ARG A 253 19.07 7.89 10.94
N ARG A 254 20.09 7.01 10.88
CA ARG A 254 20.48 6.31 9.66
C ARG A 254 19.40 5.32 9.21
N ARG A 255 18.86 4.50 10.11
CA ARG A 255 17.79 3.54 9.83
C ARG A 255 16.50 4.26 9.40
N THR A 256 16.14 5.36 10.09
CA THR A 256 15.00 6.22 9.74
C THR A 256 15.18 6.85 8.36
N GLY A 257 16.38 7.40 8.09
CA GLY A 257 16.70 7.99 6.79
C GLY A 257 16.64 6.98 5.65
N VAL A 258 17.21 5.79 5.83
CA VAL A 258 17.13 4.71 4.84
C VAL A 258 15.69 4.28 4.63
N GLY A 259 14.93 4.03 5.71
CA GLY A 259 13.54 3.60 5.63
C GLY A 259 12.64 4.61 4.90
N ALA A 260 12.84 5.91 5.11
CA ALA A 260 12.10 6.96 4.42
C ALA A 260 12.56 7.11 2.96
N LEU A 261 13.88 7.22 2.72
CA LEU A 261 14.41 7.52 1.39
C LEU A 261 14.20 6.39 0.39
N PHE A 262 14.43 5.12 0.79
CA PHE A 262 14.19 4.03 -0.14
C PHE A 262 12.72 4.01 -0.58
N TYR A 263 11.81 4.19 0.38
CA TYR A 263 10.38 4.14 0.08
C TYR A 263 9.97 5.30 -0.84
N VAL A 264 10.43 6.53 -0.56
CA VAL A 264 10.19 7.69 -1.44
C VAL A 264 10.74 7.43 -2.83
N CYS A 265 12.01 6.99 -2.95
CA CYS A 265 12.65 6.78 -4.25
C CYS A 265 11.99 5.64 -5.05
N GLN A 266 11.39 4.67 -4.39
CA GLN A 266 10.68 3.57 -5.05
C GLN A 266 9.30 4.00 -5.55
N VAL A 267 8.52 4.70 -4.71
CA VAL A 267 7.14 5.06 -5.07
C VAL A 267 7.06 6.17 -6.10
N ILE A 268 8.05 7.05 -6.20
CA ILE A 268 8.07 8.14 -7.19
C ILE A 268 7.92 7.60 -8.62
N PRO A 269 8.82 6.77 -9.17
CA PRO A 269 8.66 6.25 -10.51
C PRO A 269 7.48 5.28 -10.63
N PHE A 270 7.17 4.52 -9.57
CA PHE A 270 6.05 3.58 -9.55
C PHE A 270 4.71 4.27 -9.79
N PHE A 271 4.40 5.30 -8.98
CA PHE A 271 3.10 5.99 -9.08
C PHE A 271 3.05 6.97 -10.26
N ALA A 272 4.13 7.69 -10.56
CA ALA A 272 4.17 8.59 -11.70
C ALA A 272 3.91 7.82 -13.01
N LEU A 273 4.73 6.84 -13.31
CA LEU A 273 4.63 6.08 -14.56
C LEU A 273 3.43 5.13 -14.58
N GLY A 274 3.09 4.53 -13.44
CA GLY A 274 1.96 3.62 -13.32
C GLY A 274 0.61 4.30 -13.49
N THR A 275 0.39 5.45 -12.83
CA THR A 275 -0.85 6.22 -12.93
C THR A 275 -1.11 6.70 -14.36
N PHE A 276 -0.08 7.16 -15.04
CA PHE A 276 -0.17 7.72 -16.38
C PHE A 276 0.39 6.79 -17.47
N SER A 277 0.33 5.47 -17.24
CA SER A 277 0.92 4.48 -18.16
C SER A 277 0.43 4.60 -19.61
N SER A 278 -0.84 4.95 -19.84
CA SER A 278 -1.38 5.19 -21.19
C SER A 278 -0.76 6.44 -21.83
N GLN A 279 -0.64 7.53 -21.05
CA GLN A 279 -0.11 8.81 -21.54
C GLN A 279 1.40 8.70 -21.83
N VAL A 280 2.13 8.03 -20.94
CA VAL A 280 3.55 7.73 -21.15
C VAL A 280 3.77 6.92 -22.44
N MET A 281 2.93 5.92 -22.71
CA MET A 281 3.00 5.16 -23.94
C MET A 281 2.67 5.99 -25.19
N GLU A 282 1.69 6.88 -25.09
CA GLU A 282 1.36 7.82 -26.15
C GLU A 282 2.54 8.77 -26.46
N ALA A 283 3.13 9.35 -25.42
CA ALA A 283 4.29 10.23 -25.56
C ALA A 283 5.53 9.53 -26.13
N LEU A 284 5.67 8.22 -25.91
CA LEU A 284 6.71 7.38 -26.52
C LEU A 284 6.34 6.88 -27.94
N GLY A 285 5.26 7.40 -28.55
CA GLY A 285 4.87 7.10 -29.93
C GLY A 285 4.12 5.77 -30.12
N VAL A 286 3.61 5.16 -29.06
CA VAL A 286 2.85 3.91 -29.14
C VAL A 286 1.39 4.20 -29.50
N THR A 287 0.94 3.76 -30.66
CA THR A 287 -0.43 4.00 -31.17
C THR A 287 -1.49 3.31 -30.32
N SER A 288 -1.24 2.09 -29.85
CA SER A 288 -2.16 1.35 -28.95
C SER A 288 -1.88 1.69 -27.48
N LYS A 289 -1.91 2.96 -27.11
CA LYS A 289 -1.56 3.48 -25.79
C LYS A 289 -2.29 2.79 -24.61
N MET A 290 -3.58 2.57 -24.76
CA MET A 290 -4.39 1.95 -23.71
C MET A 290 -4.14 0.45 -23.59
N GLY A 291 -3.93 -0.25 -24.71
CA GLY A 291 -3.54 -1.67 -24.69
C GLY A 291 -2.15 -1.87 -24.08
N ALA A 292 -1.20 -0.98 -24.39
CA ALA A 292 0.13 -0.98 -23.79
C ALA A 292 0.07 -0.71 -22.28
N GLY A 293 -0.76 0.24 -21.84
CA GLY A 293 -1.02 0.48 -20.44
C GLY A 293 -1.67 -0.71 -19.72
N ALA A 294 -2.58 -1.43 -20.39
CA ALA A 294 -3.16 -2.67 -19.84
C ALA A 294 -2.09 -3.75 -19.65
N LEU A 295 -1.21 -3.93 -20.62
CA LEU A 295 -0.11 -4.88 -20.53
C LEU A 295 0.86 -4.51 -19.39
N TYR A 296 1.22 -3.23 -19.25
CA TYR A 296 1.99 -2.70 -18.11
C TYR A 296 1.37 -3.16 -16.79
N ASN A 297 0.06 -2.98 -16.63
CA ASN A 297 -0.66 -3.33 -15.41
C ASN A 297 -0.72 -4.84 -15.14
N VAL A 298 -0.86 -5.68 -16.17
CA VAL A 298 -0.78 -7.14 -16.03
C VAL A 298 0.59 -7.57 -15.52
N PHE A 299 1.68 -7.03 -16.09
CA PHE A 299 3.04 -7.32 -15.61
C PHE A 299 3.30 -6.79 -14.21
N LEU A 300 2.64 -5.70 -13.80
CA LEU A 300 2.66 -5.20 -12.43
C LEU A 300 2.08 -6.25 -11.46
N LEU A 301 0.94 -6.86 -11.78
CA LEU A 301 0.36 -7.91 -10.93
C LEU A 301 1.25 -9.16 -10.86
N ILE A 302 1.78 -9.60 -12.00
CA ILE A 302 2.70 -10.75 -12.05
C ILE A 302 3.95 -10.43 -11.21
N GLY A 303 4.49 -9.22 -11.30
CA GLY A 303 5.63 -8.77 -10.51
C GLY A 303 5.36 -8.83 -9.01
N ALA A 304 4.19 -8.36 -8.55
CA ALA A 304 3.79 -8.42 -7.14
C ALA A 304 3.78 -9.86 -6.61
N VAL A 305 3.21 -10.79 -7.38
CA VAL A 305 3.16 -12.22 -7.00
C VAL A 305 4.56 -12.83 -6.98
N VAL A 306 5.38 -12.56 -8.00
CA VAL A 306 6.76 -13.08 -8.06
C VAL A 306 7.61 -12.48 -6.94
N GLY A 307 7.47 -11.19 -6.63
CA GLY A 307 8.14 -10.54 -5.52
C GLY A 307 7.83 -11.21 -4.18
N LEU A 308 6.56 -11.55 -3.94
CA LEU A 308 6.15 -12.33 -2.77
C LEU A 308 6.86 -13.69 -2.66
N LEU A 309 7.07 -14.38 -3.78
CA LEU A 309 7.75 -15.68 -3.82
C LEU A 309 9.28 -15.55 -3.63
N LEU A 310 9.85 -14.42 -4.00
CA LEU A 310 11.29 -14.15 -3.95
C LEU A 310 11.74 -13.50 -2.64
N ILE A 311 10.84 -12.82 -1.91
CA ILE A 311 11.16 -12.01 -0.74
C ILE A 311 11.96 -12.78 0.31
N ASP A 312 11.65 -14.05 0.54
CA ASP A 312 12.33 -14.90 1.53
C ASP A 312 13.53 -15.67 0.97
N ARG A 313 13.77 -15.61 -0.35
CA ARG A 313 14.87 -16.31 -1.03
C ARG A 313 16.07 -15.41 -1.30
N ILE A 314 15.86 -14.11 -1.39
CA ILE A 314 16.90 -13.11 -1.69
C ILE A 314 17.10 -12.25 -0.45
N SER A 315 18.36 -11.93 -0.11
CA SER A 315 18.65 -11.03 1.00
C SER A 315 18.02 -9.65 0.76
N ARG A 316 17.44 -9.03 1.79
CA ARG A 316 16.69 -7.77 1.71
C ARG A 316 17.51 -6.68 1.02
N ARG A 317 18.78 -6.51 1.43
CA ARG A 317 19.67 -5.51 0.86
C ARG A 317 19.96 -5.75 -0.61
N ARG A 318 20.25 -7.01 -1.03
CA ARG A 318 20.51 -7.32 -2.45
C ARG A 318 19.28 -7.10 -3.31
N PHE A 319 18.12 -7.50 -2.82
CA PHE A 319 16.86 -7.28 -3.54
C PHE A 319 16.59 -5.79 -3.70
N LEU A 320 16.72 -5.00 -2.62
CA LEU A 320 16.49 -3.57 -2.61
C LEU A 320 17.45 -2.84 -3.58
N VAL A 321 18.75 -3.04 -3.43
CA VAL A 321 19.77 -2.38 -4.28
C VAL A 321 19.65 -2.82 -5.74
N GLY A 322 19.44 -4.13 -5.97
CA GLY A 322 19.30 -4.69 -7.31
C GLY A 322 18.11 -4.11 -8.06
N THR A 323 16.95 -3.99 -7.41
CA THR A 323 15.75 -3.44 -8.07
C THR A 323 15.92 -1.97 -8.45
N PHE A 324 16.60 -1.16 -7.67
CA PHE A 324 16.88 0.22 -8.00
C PHE A 324 17.78 0.37 -9.24
N PHE A 325 18.93 -0.32 -9.26
CA PHE A 325 19.87 -0.22 -10.38
C PHE A 325 19.34 -0.88 -11.66
N ILE A 326 18.67 -2.04 -11.56
CA ILE A 326 18.03 -2.68 -12.72
C ILE A 326 16.87 -1.80 -13.23
N GLY A 327 16.08 -1.20 -12.34
CA GLY A 327 15.01 -0.27 -12.71
C GLY A 327 15.54 0.96 -13.45
N ALA A 328 16.61 1.57 -12.93
CA ALA A 328 17.28 2.68 -13.61
C ALA A 328 17.83 2.28 -14.99
N ALA A 329 18.46 1.11 -15.10
CA ALA A 329 18.96 0.59 -16.38
C ALA A 329 17.81 0.34 -17.37
N LEU A 330 16.70 -0.27 -16.95
CA LEU A 330 15.53 -0.51 -17.81
C LEU A 330 14.94 0.79 -18.34
N LEU A 331 14.78 1.82 -17.51
CA LEU A 331 14.28 3.12 -17.97
C LEU A 331 15.30 3.82 -18.90
N THR A 332 16.59 3.74 -18.60
CA THR A 332 17.62 4.31 -19.50
C THR A 332 17.59 3.63 -20.87
N VAL A 333 17.51 2.30 -20.89
CA VAL A 333 17.40 1.54 -22.15
C VAL A 333 16.09 1.89 -22.87
N LEU A 334 14.99 2.06 -22.16
CA LEU A 334 13.70 2.48 -22.73
C LEU A 334 13.83 3.82 -23.46
N ILE A 335 14.44 4.84 -22.84
CA ILE A 335 14.65 6.15 -23.43
C ILE A 335 15.50 6.03 -24.71
N LEU A 336 16.65 5.36 -24.63
CA LEU A 336 17.57 5.21 -25.77
C LEU A 336 16.92 4.48 -26.96
N PHE A 337 16.09 3.46 -26.70
CA PHE A 337 15.41 2.73 -27.76
C PHE A 337 14.22 3.51 -28.35
N ALA A 338 13.50 4.27 -27.52
CA ALA A 338 12.42 5.15 -27.99
C ALA A 338 12.99 6.24 -28.91
N ASP A 339 14.08 6.92 -28.50
CA ASP A 339 14.78 7.94 -29.30
C ASP A 339 15.36 7.38 -30.61
N ALA A 340 15.83 6.13 -30.59
CA ALA A 340 16.32 5.44 -31.78
C ALA A 340 15.22 4.97 -32.75
N GLY A 341 13.94 5.24 -32.45
CA GLY A 341 12.80 4.82 -33.27
C GLY A 341 12.54 3.31 -33.23
N ALA A 342 12.80 2.66 -32.10
CA ALA A 342 12.55 1.22 -31.95
C ALA A 342 11.07 0.90 -32.13
N SER A 343 10.79 -0.37 -32.49
CA SER A 343 9.41 -0.81 -32.64
C SER A 343 8.60 -0.69 -31.34
N ALA A 344 7.30 -0.41 -31.47
CA ALA A 344 6.38 -0.33 -30.32
C ALA A 344 6.45 -1.54 -29.39
N ILE A 345 6.69 -2.74 -29.92
CA ILE A 345 6.82 -3.99 -29.15
C ILE A 345 8.00 -3.91 -28.19
N VAL A 346 9.14 -3.36 -28.62
CA VAL A 346 10.33 -3.21 -27.77
C VAL A 346 10.06 -2.20 -26.65
N VAL A 347 9.48 -1.04 -26.98
CA VAL A 347 9.13 0.01 -26.02
C VAL A 347 8.15 -0.53 -24.97
N ILE A 348 7.07 -1.19 -25.41
CA ILE A 348 6.08 -1.81 -24.52
C ILE A 348 6.72 -2.89 -23.65
N GLY A 349 7.56 -3.75 -24.23
CA GLY A 349 8.24 -4.81 -23.51
C GLY A 349 9.17 -4.31 -22.40
N LEU A 350 9.95 -3.27 -22.67
CA LEU A 350 10.83 -2.63 -21.68
C LEU A 350 10.03 -1.96 -20.54
N PHE A 351 8.94 -1.28 -20.91
CA PHE A 351 8.08 -0.65 -19.92
C PHE A 351 7.34 -1.68 -19.04
N ALA A 352 6.89 -2.78 -19.63
CA ALA A 352 6.29 -3.89 -18.89
C ALA A 352 7.31 -4.59 -17.96
N ALA A 353 8.57 -4.76 -18.42
CA ALA A 353 9.64 -5.30 -17.60
C ALA A 353 9.97 -4.37 -16.41
N PHE A 354 9.93 -3.07 -16.63
CA PHE A 354 10.06 -2.08 -15.55
C PHE A 354 8.90 -2.20 -14.54
N ALA A 355 7.65 -2.29 -15.00
CA ALA A 355 6.48 -2.49 -14.16
C ALA A 355 6.58 -3.76 -13.30
N PHE A 356 6.97 -4.87 -13.92
CA PHE A 356 7.20 -6.14 -13.25
C PHE A 356 8.24 -6.01 -12.12
N LEU A 357 9.39 -5.41 -12.42
CA LEU A 357 10.48 -5.25 -11.45
C LEU A 357 10.08 -4.35 -10.28
N MET A 358 9.48 -3.20 -10.57
CA MET A 358 9.06 -2.24 -9.56
C MET A 358 7.97 -2.82 -8.66
N SER A 359 7.03 -3.58 -9.21
CA SER A 359 5.99 -4.22 -8.44
C SER A 359 6.50 -5.40 -7.60
N ALA A 360 7.50 -6.14 -8.08
CA ALA A 360 8.18 -7.14 -7.26
C ALA A 360 8.83 -6.48 -6.02
N ALA A 361 9.41 -5.30 -6.19
CA ALA A 361 10.03 -4.53 -5.12
C ALA A 361 9.03 -3.94 -4.11
N VAL A 362 7.75 -3.73 -4.47
CA VAL A 362 6.71 -3.26 -3.54
C VAL A 362 6.60 -4.17 -2.30
N ASN A 363 6.87 -5.47 -2.42
CA ASN A 363 6.88 -6.37 -1.26
C ASN A 363 7.87 -5.94 -0.17
N LEU A 364 8.99 -5.30 -0.54
CA LEU A 364 9.94 -4.75 0.42
C LEU A 364 9.37 -3.61 1.26
N GLU A 365 8.40 -2.86 0.73
CA GLU A 365 7.73 -1.76 1.43
C GLU A 365 6.93 -2.23 2.66
N PHE A 366 6.50 -3.50 2.65
CA PHE A 366 5.76 -4.12 3.76
C PHE A 366 6.67 -4.84 4.74
N VAL A 367 7.81 -5.35 4.29
CA VAL A 367 8.69 -6.22 5.09
C VAL A 367 9.87 -5.45 5.69
N TYR A 368 10.56 -4.63 4.88
CA TYR A 368 11.82 -4.01 5.29
C TYR A 368 11.67 -2.92 6.36
N PRO A 369 10.72 -1.94 6.28
CA PRO A 369 10.61 -0.90 7.30
C PRO A 369 10.33 -1.43 8.72
N PRO A 370 9.46 -2.45 8.95
CA PRO A 370 9.30 -3.04 10.27
C PRO A 370 10.55 -3.73 10.82
N GLU A 371 11.41 -4.27 9.94
CA GLU A 371 12.65 -4.93 10.32
C GLU A 371 13.77 -3.94 10.73
N LEU A 372 13.67 -2.66 10.34
CA LEU A 372 14.66 -1.63 10.65
C LEU A 372 14.64 -1.16 12.11
N PHE A 373 13.51 -1.33 12.81
CA PHE A 373 13.29 -0.72 14.11
C PHE A 373 12.97 -1.74 15.20
N PRO A 374 13.48 -1.51 16.44
CA PRO A 374 13.08 -2.29 17.60
C PRO A 374 11.59 -2.14 17.89
N THR A 375 11.04 -3.05 18.66
CA THR A 375 9.59 -3.18 18.90
C THR A 375 8.95 -1.90 19.44
N ASP A 376 9.65 -1.16 20.30
CA ASP A 376 9.18 0.08 20.93
C ASP A 376 9.12 1.29 19.96
N LEU A 377 9.93 1.29 18.90
CA LEU A 377 10.00 2.36 17.90
C LEU A 377 9.42 1.94 16.53
N ARG A 378 9.07 0.65 16.35
CA ARG A 378 8.67 0.08 15.06
C ARG A 378 7.49 0.79 14.43
N ALA A 379 6.41 0.99 15.18
CA ALA A 379 5.21 1.65 14.65
C ALA A 379 5.49 3.09 14.19
N SER A 380 6.25 3.84 14.98
CA SER A 380 6.65 5.22 14.65
C SER A 380 7.61 5.27 13.46
N GLY A 381 8.58 4.36 13.38
CA GLY A 381 9.53 4.31 12.27
C GLY A 381 8.87 3.92 10.94
N VAL A 382 8.00 2.91 10.96
CA VAL A 382 7.17 2.53 9.79
C VAL A 382 6.25 3.69 9.39
N GLY A 383 5.67 4.39 10.38
CA GLY A 383 4.81 5.56 10.15
C GLY A 383 5.54 6.68 9.39
N ILE A 384 6.78 7.01 9.81
CA ILE A 384 7.60 8.01 9.09
C ILE A 384 7.88 7.57 7.66
N ALA A 385 8.31 6.33 7.45
CA ALA A 385 8.62 5.82 6.12
C ALA A 385 7.37 5.87 5.22
N THR A 386 6.22 5.45 5.72
CA THR A 386 4.95 5.48 4.99
C THR A 386 4.51 6.92 4.68
N ALA A 387 4.56 7.84 5.65
CA ALA A 387 4.20 9.24 5.44
C ALA A 387 5.10 9.89 4.37
N ALA A 388 6.42 9.68 4.45
CA ALA A 388 7.36 10.16 3.44
C ALA A 388 7.02 9.63 2.04
N SER A 389 6.69 8.33 1.93
CA SER A 389 6.30 7.71 0.66
C SER A 389 5.05 8.34 0.05
N ARG A 390 4.06 8.68 0.86
CA ARG A 390 2.81 9.31 0.36
C ARG A 390 3.04 10.72 -0.18
N LEU A 391 3.91 11.48 0.45
CA LEU A 391 4.35 12.76 -0.11
C LEU A 391 5.10 12.58 -1.43
N GLY A 392 6.02 11.62 -1.50
CA GLY A 392 6.75 11.30 -2.73
C GLY A 392 5.83 10.88 -3.88
N SER A 393 4.87 9.97 -3.61
CA SER A 393 3.92 9.52 -4.62
C SER A 393 2.97 10.63 -5.09
N ALA A 394 2.46 11.46 -4.19
CA ALA A 394 1.61 12.59 -4.54
C ALA A 394 2.37 13.63 -5.38
N ALA A 395 3.58 13.98 -4.95
CA ALA A 395 4.42 14.94 -5.67
C ALA A 395 4.78 14.45 -7.08
N SER A 396 5.19 13.18 -7.22
CA SER A 396 5.57 12.62 -8.51
C SER A 396 4.41 12.49 -9.48
N THR A 397 3.25 12.07 -8.98
CA THR A 397 2.03 11.96 -9.78
C THR A 397 1.51 13.35 -10.20
N PHE A 398 1.69 14.37 -9.36
CA PHE A 398 1.39 15.75 -9.74
C PHE A 398 2.35 16.29 -10.79
N LEU A 399 3.66 16.06 -10.58
CA LEU A 399 4.70 16.67 -11.41
C LEU A 399 4.82 16.05 -12.80
N LEU A 400 4.54 14.76 -12.98
CA LEU A 400 4.77 14.08 -14.26
C LEU A 400 4.08 14.77 -15.44
N PRO A 401 2.75 15.02 -15.44
CA PRO A 401 2.09 15.67 -16.58
C PRO A 401 2.56 17.13 -16.80
N VAL A 402 2.95 17.82 -15.71
CA VAL A 402 3.45 19.20 -15.78
C VAL A 402 4.83 19.25 -16.43
N VAL A 403 5.71 18.32 -16.05
CA VAL A 403 7.06 18.21 -16.63
C VAL A 403 6.98 17.75 -18.08
N GLU A 404 6.16 16.74 -18.37
CA GLU A 404 5.91 16.25 -19.72
C GLU A 404 5.46 17.36 -20.66
N ALA A 405 4.48 18.16 -20.26
CA ALA A 405 3.93 19.25 -21.07
C ALA A 405 4.96 20.39 -21.30
N GLY A 406 5.85 20.65 -20.35
CA GLY A 406 6.83 21.74 -20.44
C GLY A 406 8.17 21.34 -21.06
N HIS A 407 8.62 20.10 -20.86
CA HIS A 407 9.97 19.65 -21.17
C HIS A 407 10.04 18.29 -21.88
N GLY A 408 8.89 17.70 -22.19
CA GLY A 408 8.79 16.38 -22.83
C GLY A 408 8.93 15.20 -21.86
N ILE A 409 8.49 14.02 -22.35
CA ILE A 409 8.47 12.78 -21.58
C ILE A 409 9.86 12.31 -21.16
N ASP A 410 10.86 12.52 -21.99
CA ASP A 410 12.25 12.10 -21.74
C ASP A 410 12.81 12.76 -20.48
N THR A 411 12.50 14.04 -20.26
CA THR A 411 12.89 14.77 -19.04
C THR A 411 12.25 14.11 -17.78
N ALA A 412 11.00 13.72 -17.87
CA ALA A 412 10.32 13.04 -16.76
C ALA A 412 10.92 11.64 -16.49
N LEU A 413 11.22 10.89 -17.56
CA LEU A 413 11.85 9.56 -17.44
C LEU A 413 13.27 9.66 -16.88
N VAL A 414 14.09 10.62 -17.36
CA VAL A 414 15.43 10.89 -16.81
C VAL A 414 15.35 11.27 -15.34
N GLY A 415 14.35 12.08 -14.93
CA GLY A 415 14.08 12.37 -13.53
C GLY A 415 13.84 11.10 -12.70
N CYS A 416 13.04 10.16 -13.22
CA CYS A 416 12.81 8.86 -12.58
C CYS A 416 14.12 8.03 -12.50
N VAL A 417 14.95 8.01 -13.54
CA VAL A 417 16.26 7.33 -13.54
C VAL A 417 17.15 7.90 -12.43
N VAL A 418 17.26 9.23 -12.35
CA VAL A 418 18.08 9.88 -11.31
C VAL A 418 17.59 9.50 -9.91
N ILE A 419 16.28 9.50 -9.67
CA ILE A 419 15.71 9.13 -8.38
C ILE A 419 16.00 7.67 -8.04
N LEU A 420 15.88 6.76 -9.00
CA LEU A 420 16.24 5.34 -8.81
C LEU A 420 17.73 5.17 -8.50
N LEU A 421 18.62 5.89 -9.20
CA LEU A 421 20.06 5.84 -8.91
C LEU A 421 20.39 6.39 -7.53
N VAL A 422 19.76 7.49 -7.12
CA VAL A 422 19.89 8.03 -5.75
C VAL A 422 19.42 7.03 -4.71
N GLY A 423 18.24 6.44 -4.91
CA GLY A 423 17.69 5.39 -4.03
C GLY A 423 18.61 4.17 -3.94
N GLY A 424 19.12 3.71 -5.10
CA GLY A 424 20.07 2.61 -5.18
C GLY A 424 21.39 2.90 -4.45
N LEU A 425 21.95 4.08 -4.64
CA LEU A 425 23.19 4.51 -3.98
C LEU A 425 23.01 4.63 -2.45
N VAL A 426 21.94 5.27 -2.01
CA VAL A 426 21.61 5.39 -0.57
C VAL A 426 21.45 4.01 0.06
N CYS A 427 20.72 3.11 -0.59
CA CYS A 427 20.54 1.75 -0.10
C CYS A 427 21.84 0.95 -0.14
N TRP A 428 22.65 1.11 -1.17
CA TRP A 428 23.95 0.43 -1.25
C TRP A 428 24.91 0.83 -0.12
N VAL A 429 24.93 2.11 0.23
CA VAL A 429 25.84 2.63 1.28
C VAL A 429 25.28 2.42 2.69
N TRP A 430 23.96 2.64 2.87
CA TRP A 430 23.38 2.76 4.22
C TRP A 430 22.43 1.64 4.62
N ALA A 431 21.85 0.89 3.68
CA ALA A 431 20.85 -0.12 4.02
C ALA A 431 21.50 -1.31 4.77
N PRO A 432 21.04 -1.63 6.00
CA PRO A 432 21.44 -2.85 6.68
C PRO A 432 20.79 -4.08 6.03
N GLU A 433 21.45 -5.24 6.19
CA GLU A 433 20.82 -6.53 5.89
C GLU A 433 19.98 -6.96 7.10
N THR A 434 18.70 -7.22 6.87
CA THR A 434 17.76 -7.56 7.97
C THR A 434 17.27 -9.00 7.92
N SER A 435 17.50 -9.74 6.83
CA SER A 435 17.00 -11.11 6.66
C SER A 435 17.60 -12.15 7.60
N THR A 436 18.77 -11.86 8.19
CA THR A 436 19.50 -12.75 9.10
C THR A 436 19.38 -12.34 10.56
N GLU A 437 18.89 -11.12 10.84
CA GLU A 437 18.71 -10.63 12.20
C GLU A 437 17.41 -11.17 12.78
N SER A 438 17.44 -11.79 13.96
CA SER A 438 16.22 -12.06 14.71
C SER A 438 15.63 -10.73 15.16
N LEU A 439 14.30 -10.61 15.18
CA LEU A 439 13.64 -9.40 15.71
C LEU A 439 14.00 -9.12 17.18
N LEU A 440 14.52 -10.13 17.89
CA LEU A 440 15.03 -10.02 19.26
C LEU A 440 16.46 -9.42 19.30
N ASP A 441 17.27 -9.66 18.28
CA ASP A 441 18.63 -9.11 18.22
C ASP A 441 18.61 -7.61 17.95
N THR A 442 17.57 -7.13 17.26
CA THR A 442 17.35 -5.68 17.05
C THR A 442 17.08 -4.94 18.37
N ASP A 443 16.53 -5.64 19.37
CA ASP A 443 16.26 -5.08 20.70
C ASP A 443 17.53 -5.05 21.59
N LEU A 444 18.54 -5.87 21.29
CA LEU A 444 19.74 -6.08 22.13
C LEU A 444 21.00 -5.35 21.65
N ALA A 445 21.07 -4.92 20.40
CA ALA A 445 22.27 -4.30 19.84
C ALA A 445 22.34 -2.80 20.14
N PRO A 446 23.23 -2.33 21.02
CA PRO A 446 23.70 -0.95 20.98
C PRO A 446 24.54 -0.80 19.71
N THR A 447 24.11 0.07 18.81
CA THR A 447 24.86 0.39 17.59
C THR A 447 26.22 0.95 17.96
N SER A 448 27.24 0.10 17.87
CA SER A 448 28.63 0.55 17.81
C SER A 448 28.89 1.18 16.43
N GLY A 449 29.29 2.47 16.45
CA GLY A 449 29.99 3.18 15.39
C GLY A 449 29.21 3.69 14.22
#